data_6a85d607483d5bad7593a8107d0de66e
#
_entry.id   6a85d607483d5bad7593a8107d0de66e
#
_cell.length_a   1.000
_cell.length_b   1.000
_cell.length_c   1.000
_cell.angle_alpha   90.00
_cell.angle_beta   90.00
_cell.angle_gamma   90.00
#
_symmetry.space_group_name_H-M   'P 1'
#
loop_
_entity.id
_entity.type
_entity.pdbx_description
1 polymer ?
#
loop_
_entity_poly.entity_id
_entity_poly.type
_entity_poly.pdbx_seq_one_letter_code
_entity_poly.pdbx_strand_id
1 'polypeptide(L)'
;MKKTIALNLIIRNYTDRSIFNIILNGCGAGGAPPYNSGNSVYVDYTFDLGGPQTLTWRDAGTGVTTTAKNPLYIREEDMPKGVRYLCIHIYPDETVELTFTVGRPVPTARGAIILKATGNE
;
A
#
# COMPACT_ATOMS: atom_id res chain seq x y z
N MET A 1 -16.93 16.42 12.47
CA MET A 1 -17.36 15.33 11.57
C MET A 1 -16.13 14.77 10.84
N LYS A 2 -15.98 13.47 10.87
CA LYS A 2 -14.88 12.80 10.17
C LYS A 2 -15.15 12.77 8.67
N LYS A 3 -14.19 13.22 7.87
CA LYS A 3 -14.29 13.17 6.43
C LYS A 3 -13.71 11.84 5.94
N THR A 4 -14.43 11.15 5.08
CA THR A 4 -14.02 9.84 4.55
C THR A 4 -14.06 9.84 3.03
N ILE A 5 -13.36 8.87 2.43
CA ILE A 5 -13.40 8.62 1.00
C ILE A 5 -13.39 7.12 0.76
N ALA A 6 -14.12 6.66 -0.26
CA ALA A 6 -14.12 5.26 -0.69
C ALA A 6 -13.27 5.10 -1.94
N LEU A 7 -12.30 4.19 -1.89
CA LEU A 7 -11.37 3.91 -2.99
C LEU A 7 -11.15 2.41 -3.12
N ASN A 8 -10.75 1.98 -4.30
CA ASN A 8 -10.28 0.61 -4.50
C ASN A 8 -8.85 0.50 -3.99
N LEU A 9 -8.56 -0.51 -3.18
CA LEU A 9 -7.26 -0.68 -2.53
C LEU A 9 -6.45 -1.76 -3.23
N ILE A 10 -5.20 -1.44 -3.57
CA ILE A 10 -4.24 -2.38 -4.15
C ILE A 10 -2.94 -2.29 -3.34
N ILE A 11 -2.26 -3.44 -3.18
CA ILE A 11 -0.98 -3.51 -2.49
C ILE A 11 0.08 -3.94 -3.49
N ARG A 12 1.25 -3.26 -3.46
CA ARG A 12 2.45 -3.66 -4.19
C ARG A 12 3.59 -3.89 -3.21
N ASN A 13 4.08 -5.11 -3.21
CA ASN A 13 5.16 -5.55 -2.33
C ASN A 13 6.47 -5.60 -3.11
N TYR A 14 7.42 -4.71 -2.77
CA TYR A 14 8.75 -4.66 -3.41
C TYR A 14 9.82 -5.33 -2.54
N THR A 15 9.41 -6.15 -1.57
CA THR A 15 10.35 -6.89 -0.72
C THR A 15 10.55 -8.31 -1.24
N ASP A 16 11.60 -8.98 -0.77
CA ASP A 16 11.86 -10.39 -1.07
C ASP A 16 11.08 -11.36 -0.19
N ARG A 17 10.12 -10.84 0.60
CA ARG A 17 9.35 -11.62 1.57
C ARG A 17 7.87 -11.61 1.20
N SER A 18 7.23 -12.76 1.37
CA SER A 18 5.78 -12.82 1.35
C SER A 18 5.25 -12.17 2.63
N ILE A 19 4.29 -11.27 2.51
CA ILE A 19 3.72 -10.54 3.65
C ILE A 19 2.21 -10.75 3.71
N PHE A 20 1.66 -10.68 4.91
CA PHE A 20 0.23 -10.87 5.12
C PHE A 20 -0.26 -9.98 6.28
N ASN A 21 -1.55 -10.05 6.54
CA ASN A 21 -2.18 -9.30 7.62
C ASN A 21 -1.79 -7.82 7.58
N ILE A 22 -1.86 -7.25 6.37
CA ILE A 22 -1.60 -5.83 6.15
C ILE A 22 -2.77 -5.04 6.70
N ILE A 23 -2.50 -4.14 7.65
CA ILE A 23 -3.53 -3.37 8.35
C ILE A 23 -3.23 -1.89 8.19
N LEU A 24 -4.11 -1.18 7.49
CA LEU A 24 -4.04 0.28 7.35
C LEU A 24 -5.04 0.91 8.29
N ASN A 25 -4.54 1.61 9.30
CA ASN A 25 -5.34 2.35 10.28
C ASN A 25 -6.46 1.49 10.92
N GLY A 26 -6.11 0.25 11.29
CA GLY A 26 -7.04 -0.70 11.91
C GLY A 26 -7.86 -1.54 10.94
N CYS A 27 -7.72 -1.32 9.64
CA CYS A 27 -8.52 -2.04 8.62
C CYS A 27 -7.63 -3.00 7.83
N GLY A 28 -8.00 -4.28 7.80
CA GLY A 28 -7.24 -5.33 7.13
C GLY A 28 -7.27 -5.20 5.62
N ALA A 29 -6.13 -5.40 4.97
CA ALA A 29 -5.96 -5.26 3.53
C ALA A 29 -5.34 -6.49 2.86
N GLY A 30 -5.30 -7.63 3.56
CA GLY A 30 -4.80 -8.89 2.99
C GLY A 30 -3.29 -9.00 2.95
N GLY A 31 -2.74 -9.57 1.90
CA GLY A 31 -1.32 -9.82 1.76
C GLY A 31 -0.84 -9.75 0.32
N ALA A 32 0.47 -9.93 0.12
CA ALA A 32 1.07 -9.94 -1.20
C ALA A 32 2.34 -10.82 -1.23
N PRO A 33 2.57 -11.54 -2.34
CA PRO A 33 3.80 -12.30 -2.52
C PRO A 33 4.99 -11.36 -2.80
N PRO A 34 6.24 -11.90 -2.73
CA PRO A 34 7.42 -11.08 -2.99
C PRO A 34 7.40 -10.47 -4.39
N TYR A 35 7.86 -9.23 -4.50
CA TYR A 35 8.02 -8.50 -5.76
C TYR A 35 6.76 -8.48 -6.64
N ASN A 36 5.59 -8.42 -6.01
CA ASN A 36 4.34 -8.53 -6.74
C ASN A 36 3.23 -7.72 -6.08
N SER A 37 2.14 -7.55 -6.80
CA SER A 37 0.91 -7.00 -6.23
C SER A 37 0.11 -8.11 -5.56
N GLY A 38 -0.70 -7.74 -4.57
CA GLY A 38 -1.67 -8.66 -4.00
C GLY A 38 -2.71 -9.09 -5.03
N ASN A 39 -3.24 -10.29 -4.88
CA ASN A 39 -4.24 -10.85 -5.80
C ASN A 39 -5.62 -10.23 -5.62
N SER A 40 -5.83 -9.51 -4.52
CA SER A 40 -7.14 -8.96 -4.17
C SER A 40 -7.16 -7.45 -4.36
N VAL A 41 -8.26 -6.97 -4.94
CA VAL A 41 -8.60 -5.56 -4.94
C VAL A 41 -9.79 -5.40 -4.02
N TYR A 42 -9.67 -4.57 -2.99
CA TYR A 42 -10.79 -4.26 -2.12
C TYR A 42 -11.57 -3.10 -2.72
N VAL A 43 -12.79 -3.37 -3.18
CA VAL A 43 -13.65 -2.39 -3.85
C VAL A 43 -14.36 -1.53 -2.82
N ASP A 44 -14.38 -0.20 -3.08
CA ASP A 44 -15.06 0.77 -2.22
C ASP A 44 -14.63 0.72 -0.75
N TYR A 45 -13.33 0.51 -0.53
CA TYR A 45 -12.76 0.53 0.81
C TYR A 45 -12.77 1.96 1.34
N THR A 46 -13.31 2.18 2.55
CA THR A 46 -13.49 3.52 3.12
C THR A 46 -12.31 3.92 3.99
N PHE A 47 -11.73 5.08 3.70
CA PHE A 47 -10.59 5.62 4.44
C PHE A 47 -10.96 6.93 5.14
N ASP A 48 -10.40 7.16 6.33
CA ASP A 48 -10.48 8.44 7.00
C ASP A 48 -9.47 9.40 6.38
N LEU A 49 -9.89 10.63 6.10
CA LEU A 49 -9.03 11.68 5.55
C LEU A 49 -8.40 12.51 6.67
N GLY A 50 -7.17 12.95 6.41
CA GLY A 50 -6.42 13.77 7.35
C GLY A 50 -5.82 12.96 8.49
N GLY A 51 -4.88 13.55 9.19
CA GLY A 51 -4.17 12.91 10.28
C GLY A 51 -3.22 11.79 9.82
N PRO A 52 -2.38 11.30 10.73
CA PRO A 52 -1.45 10.21 10.41
C PRO A 52 -2.19 8.87 10.29
N GLN A 53 -1.73 8.05 9.36
CA GLN A 53 -2.21 6.68 9.17
C GLN A 53 -1.17 5.70 9.71
N THR A 54 -1.62 4.62 10.33
CA THR A 54 -0.74 3.54 10.81
C THR A 54 -0.85 2.36 9.85
N LEU A 55 0.29 1.87 9.38
CA LEU A 55 0.35 0.67 8.55
C LEU A 55 1.27 -0.35 9.18
N THR A 56 0.75 -1.57 9.35
CA THR A 56 1.51 -2.73 9.83
C THR A 56 1.32 -3.90 8.89
N TRP A 57 2.28 -4.81 8.88
CA TRP A 57 2.18 -6.08 8.16
C TRP A 57 3.01 -7.14 8.87
N ARG A 58 2.77 -8.40 8.51
CA ARG A 58 3.51 -9.53 9.09
C ARG A 58 4.29 -10.27 8.01
N ASP A 59 5.49 -10.69 8.34
CA ASP A 59 6.30 -11.56 7.51
C ASP A 59 5.73 -12.98 7.55
N ALA A 60 5.47 -13.57 6.39
CA ALA A 60 4.86 -14.91 6.32
C ALA A 60 5.82 -16.01 6.78
N GLY A 61 7.14 -15.79 6.67
CA GLY A 61 8.14 -16.76 7.09
C GLY A 61 8.43 -16.72 8.59
N THR A 62 8.49 -15.53 9.19
CA THR A 62 8.88 -15.36 10.61
C THR A 62 7.73 -15.01 11.53
N GLY A 63 6.61 -14.53 11.00
CA GLY A 63 5.50 -14.03 11.79
C GLY A 63 5.75 -12.69 12.48
N VAL A 64 6.90 -12.06 12.22
CA VAL A 64 7.25 -10.77 12.82
C VAL A 64 6.37 -9.66 12.24
N THR A 65 5.82 -8.81 13.11
CA THR A 65 5.04 -7.64 12.71
C THR A 65 5.96 -6.44 12.52
N THR A 66 5.80 -5.75 11.39
CA THR A 66 6.55 -4.54 11.06
C THR A 66 5.58 -3.38 10.93
N THR A 67 5.99 -2.21 11.41
CA THR A 67 5.26 -0.96 11.25
C THR A 67 6.01 -0.08 10.25
N ALA A 68 5.30 0.58 9.34
CA ALA A 68 5.91 1.51 8.40
C ALA A 68 6.72 2.58 9.14
N LYS A 69 7.96 2.80 8.72
CA LYS A 69 8.91 3.69 9.40
C LYS A 69 8.66 5.17 9.11
N ASN A 70 8.05 5.48 7.96
CA ASN A 70 7.78 6.87 7.59
C ASN A 70 6.32 7.23 7.89
N PRO A 71 6.04 8.52 8.12
CA PRO A 71 4.65 8.96 8.32
C PRO A 71 3.83 8.80 7.04
N LEU A 72 2.57 8.41 7.19
CA LEU A 72 1.65 8.19 6.09
C LEU A 72 0.42 9.05 6.26
N TYR A 73 -0.05 9.65 5.17
CA TYR A 73 -1.24 10.50 5.18
C TYR A 73 -2.12 10.19 3.98
N ILE A 74 -3.43 10.28 4.18
CA ILE A 74 -4.42 10.21 3.10
C ILE A 74 -5.04 11.61 3.02
N ARG A 75 -4.66 12.38 1.99
CA ARG A 75 -5.03 13.79 1.82
C ARG A 75 -5.70 14.02 0.49
N GLU A 76 -6.77 14.82 0.49
CA GLU A 76 -7.47 15.17 -0.75
C GLU A 76 -6.57 15.89 -1.75
N GLU A 77 -5.66 16.77 -1.27
CA GLU A 77 -4.76 17.52 -2.13
C GLU A 77 -3.79 16.64 -2.92
N ASP A 78 -3.58 15.40 -2.48
CA ASP A 78 -2.70 14.44 -3.16
C ASP A 78 -3.47 13.61 -4.21
N MET A 79 -4.76 13.81 -4.33
CA MET A 79 -5.63 12.98 -5.18
C MET A 79 -5.97 13.68 -6.49
N PRO A 80 -5.84 12.97 -7.64
CA PRO A 80 -6.31 13.51 -8.91
C PRO A 80 -7.84 13.56 -8.93
N LYS A 81 -8.37 14.43 -9.78
CA LYS A 81 -9.81 14.46 -10.03
C LYS A 81 -10.27 13.11 -10.58
N GLY A 82 -11.33 12.55 -10.01
CA GLY A 82 -11.84 11.25 -10.42
C GLY A 82 -11.05 10.07 -9.87
N VAL A 83 -10.28 10.26 -8.79
CA VAL A 83 -9.49 9.20 -8.16
C VAL A 83 -10.35 7.96 -7.86
N ARG A 84 -9.79 6.78 -8.14
CA ARG A 84 -10.47 5.49 -7.94
C ARG A 84 -9.66 4.51 -7.11
N TYR A 85 -8.33 4.65 -7.07
CA TYR A 85 -7.42 3.68 -6.45
C TYR A 85 -6.52 4.32 -5.43
N LEU A 86 -6.33 3.63 -4.30
CA LEU A 86 -5.22 3.84 -3.37
C LEU A 86 -4.30 2.62 -3.48
N CYS A 87 -3.04 2.84 -3.78
CA CYS A 87 -2.04 1.79 -3.79
C CYS A 87 -1.06 1.95 -2.63
N ILE A 88 -0.86 0.87 -1.88
CA ILE A 88 0.12 0.79 -0.80
C ILE A 88 1.38 0.16 -1.39
N HIS A 89 2.48 0.94 -1.48
CA HIS A 89 3.77 0.46 -1.98
C HIS A 89 4.70 0.22 -0.80
N ILE A 90 5.07 -1.04 -0.57
CA ILE A 90 5.91 -1.44 0.57
C ILE A 90 7.32 -1.76 0.09
N TYR A 91 8.31 -1.05 0.64
CA TYR A 91 9.72 -1.13 0.22
C TYR A 91 10.57 -1.97 1.18
N PRO A 92 11.75 -2.47 0.70
CA PRO A 92 12.63 -3.32 1.53
C PRO A 92 13.15 -2.68 2.80
N ASP A 93 13.26 -1.35 2.86
CA ASP A 93 13.72 -0.61 4.05
C ASP A 93 12.60 -0.34 5.06
N GLU A 94 11.43 -0.96 4.88
CA GLU A 94 10.25 -0.80 5.74
C GLU A 94 9.59 0.58 5.64
N THR A 95 9.93 1.34 4.61
CA THR A 95 9.19 2.56 4.27
C THR A 95 8.06 2.22 3.30
N VAL A 96 7.06 3.09 3.24
CA VAL A 96 5.85 2.89 2.46
C VAL A 96 5.52 4.17 1.71
N GLU A 97 5.00 4.02 0.50
CA GLU A 97 4.47 5.13 -0.27
C GLU A 97 3.01 4.86 -0.61
N LEU A 98 2.15 5.85 -0.41
CA LEU A 98 0.75 5.76 -0.82
C LEU A 98 0.58 6.57 -2.10
N THR A 99 -0.01 5.94 -3.13
CA THR A 99 -0.30 6.64 -4.39
C THR A 99 -1.80 6.58 -4.68
N PHE A 100 -2.28 7.62 -5.35
CA PHE A 100 -3.71 7.80 -5.64
C PHE A 100 -3.86 7.96 -7.15
N THR A 101 -4.64 7.10 -7.80
CA THR A 101 -4.73 7.08 -9.26
C THR A 101 -6.17 6.92 -9.74
N VAL A 102 -6.40 7.33 -10.99
CA VAL A 102 -7.67 7.11 -11.69
C VAL A 102 -7.67 5.71 -12.33
N GLY A 103 -6.60 5.35 -13.02
CA GLY A 103 -6.41 4.02 -13.60
C GLY A 103 -5.74 3.07 -12.62
N ARG A 104 -5.64 1.80 -13.00
CA ARG A 104 -4.99 0.79 -12.14
C ARG A 104 -3.56 1.23 -11.81
N PRO A 105 -3.16 1.09 -10.53
CA PRO A 105 -1.83 1.50 -10.11
C PRO A 105 -0.72 0.74 -10.82
N VAL A 106 0.34 1.47 -11.16
CA VAL A 106 1.58 0.91 -11.72
C VAL A 106 2.69 1.07 -10.68
N PRO A 107 3.83 0.38 -10.84
CA PRO A 107 4.95 0.58 -9.93
C PRO A 107 5.38 2.05 -9.87
N THR A 108 5.78 2.51 -8.67
CA THR A 108 6.43 3.81 -8.52
C THR A 108 7.79 3.78 -9.23
N ALA A 109 8.41 4.95 -9.45
CA ALA A 109 9.76 5.00 -10.03
C ALA A 109 10.74 4.17 -9.20
N ARG A 110 10.69 4.28 -7.87
CA ARG A 110 11.52 3.49 -6.96
C ARG A 110 11.20 2.00 -7.08
N GLY A 111 9.92 1.65 -7.09
CA GLY A 111 9.47 0.27 -7.24
C GLY A 111 9.91 -0.35 -8.54
N ALA A 112 9.83 0.39 -9.65
CA ALA A 112 10.27 -0.08 -10.96
C ALA A 112 11.78 -0.39 -10.98
N ILE A 113 12.59 0.44 -10.31
CA ILE A 113 14.04 0.20 -10.17
C ILE A 113 14.29 -1.10 -9.42
N ILE A 114 13.58 -1.33 -8.31
CA ILE A 114 13.70 -2.56 -7.52
C ILE A 114 13.32 -3.78 -8.34
N LEU A 115 12.19 -3.74 -9.04
CA LEU A 115 11.72 -4.86 -9.86
C LEU A 115 12.73 -5.18 -10.96
N LYS A 116 13.28 -4.18 -11.62
CA LYS A 116 14.30 -4.37 -12.66
C LYS A 116 15.58 -4.97 -12.08
N ALA A 117 16.07 -4.43 -10.96
CA ALA A 117 17.29 -4.90 -10.32
C ALA A 117 17.21 -6.34 -9.83
N THR A 118 16.00 -6.81 -9.50
CA THR A 118 15.75 -8.18 -8.99
C THR A 118 15.23 -9.13 -10.06
N GLY A 119 15.09 -8.67 -11.31
CA GLY A 119 14.60 -9.50 -12.42
C GLY A 119 13.10 -9.78 -12.39
N ASN A 120 12.31 -8.91 -11.75
CA ASN A 120 10.86 -9.12 -11.55
C ASN A 120 9.98 -8.12 -12.31
N GLU A 121 10.52 -7.42 -13.29
CA GLU A 121 9.70 -6.52 -14.10
C GLU A 121 8.88 -7.25 -15.18
#